data_fc02bc6f44deeab629308535e6d748c5
#
_entry.id   fc02bc6f44deeab629308535e6d748c5
#
_cell.length_a   1.000
_cell.length_b   1.000
_cell.length_c   1.000
_cell.angle_alpha   90.00
_cell.angle_beta   90.00
_cell.angle_gamma   90.00
#
_symmetry.space_group_name_H-M   'P 1'
#
loop_
_entity.id
_entity.type
_entity.pdbx_description
1 polymer ?
#
loop_
_entity_poly.entity_id
_entity_poly.type
_entity_poly.pdbx_seq_one_letter_code
_entity_poly.pdbx_strand_id
1 'polypeptide(L)'
;VYGNPEVTTGGRALKFYASIRIDVRKIEQLKGPGNEFIGSRTRAKIVKNKVAPPFKEAEFDIMYGKGISKVGEILDLAVKYDIIHKSGAWFSYNENRLGQGRDNVKNYISEHPDFMAELEAQVRERLMAENNAARAAAKPAEKPAPAAEPAPAAMPKKPTSRSGAKAKLDIVVDDDD
;
A
#
# COMPACT_ATOMS: atom_id res chain seq x y z
N VAL A 1 9.14 -18.06 20.23
CA VAL A 1 7.84 -17.88 19.58
C VAL A 1 8.12 -17.54 18.13
N TYR A 2 7.87 -18.49 17.21
CA TYR A 2 7.99 -18.26 15.77
C TYR A 2 6.70 -17.61 15.26
N GLY A 3 6.78 -16.37 14.77
CA GLY A 3 5.66 -15.64 14.15
C GLY A 3 5.65 -14.16 14.52
N ASN A 4 4.79 -13.41 13.84
CA ASN A 4 4.58 -11.99 14.15
C ASN A 4 3.86 -11.88 15.50
N PRO A 5 4.45 -11.25 16.54
CA PRO A 5 3.85 -11.11 17.86
C PRO A 5 2.60 -10.22 17.86
N GLU A 6 2.37 -9.43 16.80
CA GLU A 6 1.21 -8.55 16.68
C GLU A 6 -0.02 -9.36 16.24
N VAL A 7 -0.96 -9.54 17.15
CA VAL A 7 -2.23 -10.21 16.89
C VAL A 7 -3.37 -9.20 17.02
N THR A 8 -4.25 -9.15 16.02
CA THR A 8 -5.44 -8.28 16.08
C THR A 8 -6.44 -8.82 17.10
N THR A 9 -6.98 -7.94 17.94
CA THR A 9 -8.12 -8.24 18.83
C THR A 9 -9.30 -8.74 17.96
N GLY A 10 -9.95 -9.85 18.32
CA GLY A 10 -11.00 -10.46 17.50
C GLY A 10 -10.55 -11.62 16.59
N GLY A 11 -9.30 -12.06 16.74
CA GLY A 11 -8.78 -13.26 16.08
C GLY A 11 -8.54 -13.12 14.57
N ARG A 12 -8.51 -14.25 13.88
CA ARG A 12 -8.14 -14.32 12.46
C ARG A 12 -9.24 -13.80 11.52
N ALA A 13 -10.50 -13.76 11.94
CA ALA A 13 -11.65 -13.40 11.09
C ALA A 13 -11.51 -12.00 10.49
N LEU A 14 -11.09 -11.00 11.28
CA LEU A 14 -10.91 -9.63 10.82
C LEU A 14 -9.91 -9.52 9.64
N LYS A 15 -8.85 -10.34 9.64
CA LYS A 15 -7.86 -10.37 8.55
C LYS A 15 -8.48 -10.81 7.22
N PHE A 16 -9.49 -11.66 7.23
CA PHE A 16 -10.18 -12.15 6.04
C PHE A 16 -11.25 -11.17 5.57
N TYR A 17 -12.05 -10.62 6.48
CA TYR A 17 -13.14 -9.71 6.14
C TYR A 17 -12.66 -8.34 5.67
N ALA A 18 -11.57 -7.80 6.23
CA ALA A 18 -11.04 -6.51 5.84
C ALA A 18 -10.75 -6.44 4.33
N SER A 19 -11.25 -5.43 3.65
CA SER A 19 -10.96 -5.16 2.23
C SER A 19 -9.57 -4.56 2.06
N ILE A 20 -9.15 -3.69 2.97
CA ILE A 20 -7.84 -3.06 3.00
C ILE A 20 -7.25 -3.24 4.39
N ARG A 21 -5.96 -3.53 4.46
CA ARG A 21 -5.16 -3.49 5.69
C ARG A 21 -3.95 -2.62 5.46
N ILE A 22 -3.74 -1.69 6.37
CA ILE A 22 -2.61 -0.76 6.36
C ILE A 22 -1.80 -1.01 7.64
N ASP A 23 -0.51 -1.22 7.50
CA ASP A 23 0.46 -1.27 8.61
C ASP A 23 1.05 0.14 8.76
N VAL A 24 0.83 0.76 9.90
CA VAL A 24 1.31 2.11 10.20
C VAL A 24 2.36 2.02 11.30
N ARG A 25 3.59 2.44 10.98
CA ARG A 25 4.72 2.36 11.91
C ARG A 25 5.50 3.67 11.94
N LYS A 26 5.89 4.07 13.15
CA LYS A 26 6.86 5.13 13.35
C LYS A 26 8.25 4.61 12.96
N ILE A 27 8.95 5.34 12.09
CA ILE A 27 10.33 5.04 11.65
C ILE A 27 11.31 5.78 12.55
N GLU A 28 11.11 7.10 12.70
CA GLU A 28 12.05 8.01 13.34
C GLU A 28 11.32 9.08 14.13
N GLN A 29 11.99 9.65 15.13
CA GLN A 29 11.53 10.82 15.83
C GLN A 29 12.20 12.06 15.27
N LEU A 30 11.41 13.07 14.94
CA LEU A 30 11.89 14.35 14.46
C LEU A 30 12.24 15.24 15.65
N LYS A 31 13.46 15.79 15.64
CA LYS A 31 13.97 16.68 16.67
C LYS A 31 14.00 18.11 16.17
N GLY A 32 13.60 19.02 17.01
CA GLY A 32 13.73 20.45 16.80
C GLY A 32 15.09 21.01 17.21
N PRO A 33 15.29 22.33 17.05
CA PRO A 33 16.57 23.01 17.33
C PRO A 33 17.07 22.83 18.77
N GLY A 34 16.21 22.60 19.74
CA GLY A 34 16.54 22.36 21.16
C GLY A 34 16.68 20.87 21.53
N ASN A 35 16.84 19.96 20.57
CA ASN A 35 16.84 18.50 20.78
C ASN A 35 15.52 17.95 21.35
N GLU A 36 14.47 18.76 21.39
CA GLU A 36 13.11 18.36 21.75
C GLU A 36 12.43 17.60 20.61
N PHE A 37 11.52 16.71 20.95
CA PHE A 37 10.78 15.94 19.95
C PHE A 37 9.59 16.76 19.44
N ILE A 38 9.66 17.18 18.17
CA ILE A 38 8.64 18.01 17.51
C ILE A 38 7.69 17.20 16.62
N GLY A 39 8.04 15.94 16.32
CA GLY A 39 7.24 15.11 15.45
C GLY A 39 7.78 13.70 15.30
N SER A 40 7.21 12.95 14.38
CA SER A 40 7.67 11.62 14.03
C SER A 40 7.52 11.37 12.52
N ARG A 41 8.50 10.72 11.92
CA ARG A 41 8.40 10.14 10.58
C ARG A 41 7.69 8.82 10.66
N THR A 42 6.64 8.67 9.89
CA THR A 42 5.75 7.52 9.93
C THR A 42 5.66 6.90 8.54
N ARG A 43 5.67 5.57 8.48
CA ARG A 43 5.45 4.80 7.27
C ARG A 43 4.10 4.10 7.33
N ALA A 44 3.29 4.27 6.29
CA ALA A 44 2.06 3.53 6.05
C ALA A 44 2.27 2.56 4.88
N LYS A 45 2.13 1.25 5.13
CA LYS A 45 2.29 0.20 4.12
C LYS A 45 0.98 -0.55 3.93
N ILE A 46 0.52 -0.66 2.70
CA ILE A 46 -0.66 -1.43 2.35
C ILE A 46 -0.28 -2.91 2.28
N VAL A 47 -0.64 -3.69 3.31
CA VAL A 47 -0.32 -5.13 3.40
C VAL A 47 -1.38 -6.03 2.79
N LYS A 48 -2.60 -5.52 2.59
CA LYS A 48 -3.69 -6.20 1.88
C LYS A 48 -4.57 -5.16 1.19
N ASN A 49 -4.92 -5.42 -0.06
CA ASN A 49 -5.87 -4.61 -0.80
C ASN A 49 -6.64 -5.51 -1.78
N LYS A 50 -7.98 -5.45 -1.71
CA LYS A 50 -8.88 -6.21 -2.60
C LYS A 50 -9.36 -5.38 -3.81
N VAL A 51 -9.19 -4.06 -3.76
CA VAL A 51 -9.75 -3.13 -4.76
C VAL A 51 -8.68 -2.50 -5.66
N ALA A 52 -7.39 -2.62 -5.30
CA ALA A 52 -6.27 -2.11 -6.08
C ALA A 52 -5.00 -2.94 -5.81
N PRO A 53 -3.92 -2.78 -6.58
CA PRO A 53 -2.65 -3.46 -6.31
C PRO A 53 -2.14 -3.17 -4.89
N PRO A 54 -1.81 -4.21 -4.10
CA PRO A 54 -1.29 -4.06 -2.73
C PRO A 54 0.20 -3.65 -2.73
N PHE A 55 0.79 -3.58 -1.54
CA PHE A 55 2.23 -3.34 -1.28
C PHE A 55 2.75 -1.95 -1.61
N LYS A 56 1.87 -0.99 -1.89
CA LYS A 56 2.27 0.42 -1.93
C LYS A 56 2.57 0.91 -0.52
N GLU A 57 3.57 1.77 -0.40
CA GLU A 57 3.95 2.41 0.86
C GLU A 57 4.14 3.91 0.66
N ALA A 58 3.86 4.66 1.73
CA ALA A 58 4.08 6.10 1.80
C ALA A 58 4.74 6.44 3.13
N GLU A 59 5.69 7.35 3.10
CA GLU A 59 6.34 7.92 4.28
C GLU A 59 6.00 9.39 4.38
N PHE A 60 5.67 9.83 5.59
CA PHE A 60 5.30 11.22 5.86
C PHE A 60 5.65 11.62 7.29
N ASP A 61 5.86 12.92 7.47
CA ASP A 61 6.17 13.51 8.77
C ASP A 61 4.87 13.93 9.48
N ILE A 62 4.68 13.48 10.72
CA ILE A 62 3.61 13.93 11.61
C ILE A 62 4.22 14.90 12.62
N MET A 63 3.82 16.16 12.54
CA MET A 63 4.23 17.20 13.48
C MET A 63 3.26 17.27 14.67
N TYR A 64 3.76 17.25 15.88
CA TYR A 64 2.91 17.31 17.07
C TYR A 64 2.11 18.62 17.11
N GLY A 65 0.81 18.52 17.37
CA GLY A 65 -0.11 19.65 17.39
C GLY A 65 -0.51 20.23 16.02
N LYS A 66 0.20 19.86 14.92
CA LYS A 66 -0.07 20.38 13.57
C LYS A 66 -0.56 19.31 12.59
N GLY A 67 -0.28 18.02 12.87
CA GLY A 67 -0.64 16.91 12.00
C GLY A 67 0.39 16.64 10.88
N ILE A 68 -0.07 16.15 9.75
CA ILE A 68 0.81 15.77 8.62
C ILE A 68 1.41 17.02 7.97
N SER A 69 2.74 17.02 7.81
CA SER A 69 3.50 18.11 7.20
C SER A 69 3.39 18.07 5.67
N LYS A 70 2.40 18.74 5.08
CA LYS A 70 2.24 18.82 3.62
C LYS A 70 3.48 19.38 2.92
N VAL A 71 4.09 20.40 3.48
CA VAL A 71 5.29 21.04 2.91
C VAL A 71 6.46 20.05 2.85
N GLY A 72 6.63 19.25 3.93
CA GLY A 72 7.66 18.21 3.95
C GLY A 72 7.45 17.14 2.91
N GLU A 73 6.20 16.72 2.71
CA GLU A 73 5.82 15.71 1.73
C GLU A 73 6.02 16.22 0.28
N ILE A 74 5.59 17.45 -0.01
CA ILE A 74 5.79 18.06 -1.33
C ILE A 74 7.27 18.19 -1.63
N LEU A 75 8.11 18.61 -0.69
CA LEU A 75 9.55 18.70 -0.85
C LEU A 75 10.18 17.33 -1.14
N ASP A 76 9.83 16.30 -0.36
CA ASP A 76 10.40 14.96 -0.52
C ASP A 76 9.98 14.34 -1.88
N LEU A 77 8.74 14.57 -2.30
CA LEU A 77 8.27 14.14 -3.63
C LEU A 77 8.90 14.95 -4.76
N ALA A 78 9.05 16.26 -4.61
CA ALA A 78 9.70 17.10 -5.62
C ALA A 78 11.17 16.70 -5.83
N VAL A 79 11.87 16.31 -4.78
CA VAL A 79 13.23 15.74 -4.88
C VAL A 79 13.20 14.36 -5.54
N LYS A 80 12.25 13.51 -5.18
CA LYS A 80 12.09 12.16 -5.77
C LYS A 80 11.84 12.20 -7.28
N TYR A 81 11.09 13.20 -7.75
CA TYR A 81 10.77 13.38 -9.17
C TYR A 81 11.73 14.32 -9.93
N ASP A 82 12.87 14.67 -9.32
CA ASP A 82 13.87 15.58 -9.89
C ASP A 82 13.31 16.95 -10.30
N ILE A 83 12.22 17.40 -9.69
CA ILE A 83 11.68 18.76 -9.82
C ILE A 83 12.57 19.72 -9.03
N ILE A 84 12.96 19.33 -7.82
CA ILE A 84 13.95 20.02 -7.00
C ILE A 84 15.23 19.19 -6.98
N HIS A 85 16.32 19.77 -7.43
CA HIS A 85 17.63 19.13 -7.40
C HIS A 85 18.27 19.25 -6.02
N LYS A 86 18.66 18.13 -5.45
CA LYS A 86 19.40 18.05 -4.19
C LYS A 86 20.86 17.73 -4.44
N SER A 87 21.76 18.65 -4.10
CA SER A 87 23.21 18.45 -4.16
C SER A 87 23.81 18.57 -2.75
N GLY A 88 24.08 17.43 -2.12
CA GLY A 88 24.50 17.39 -0.72
C GLY A 88 23.44 18.00 0.21
N ALA A 89 23.79 19.10 0.90
CA ALA A 89 22.85 19.83 1.76
C ALA A 89 22.07 20.95 1.04
N TRP A 90 22.38 21.23 -0.23
CA TRP A 90 21.77 22.31 -1.00
C TRP A 90 20.60 21.80 -1.84
N PHE A 91 19.58 22.64 -1.94
CA PHE A 91 18.41 22.43 -2.79
C PHE A 91 18.30 23.56 -3.80
N SER A 92 18.01 23.22 -5.06
CA SER A 92 17.85 24.18 -6.15
C SER A 92 16.61 23.82 -7.00
N TYR A 93 15.97 24.86 -7.52
CA TYR A 93 14.84 24.77 -8.43
C TYR A 93 15.08 25.71 -9.62
N ASN A 94 14.99 25.20 -10.86
CA ASN A 94 15.27 25.96 -12.08
C ASN A 94 16.56 26.82 -11.97
N GLU A 95 17.67 26.19 -11.55
CA GLU A 95 18.99 26.81 -11.33
C GLU A 95 19.05 27.80 -10.16
N ASN A 96 17.94 28.18 -9.56
CA ASN A 96 17.89 29.04 -8.39
C ASN A 96 18.10 28.23 -7.11
N ARG A 97 18.97 28.70 -6.21
CA ARG A 97 19.20 28.07 -4.90
C ARG A 97 18.05 28.43 -3.97
N LEU A 98 17.36 27.41 -3.45
CA LEU A 98 16.28 27.58 -2.46
C LEU A 98 16.82 27.71 -1.04
N GLY A 99 17.89 26.97 -0.72
CA GLY A 99 18.48 27.03 0.62
C GLY A 99 19.34 25.81 0.94
N GLN A 100 19.99 25.89 2.11
CA GLN A 100 20.79 24.81 2.66
C GLN A 100 20.01 24.13 3.80
N GLY A 101 19.88 22.82 3.72
CA GLY A 101 19.17 22.01 4.70
C GLY A 101 17.66 21.93 4.45
N ARG A 102 17.08 20.78 4.83
CA ARG A 102 15.67 20.45 4.58
C ARG A 102 14.71 21.43 5.30
N ASP A 103 15.05 21.85 6.52
CA ASP A 103 14.17 22.69 7.31
C ASP A 103 14.11 24.12 6.78
N ASN A 104 15.25 24.68 6.33
CA ASN A 104 15.27 26.00 5.69
C ASN A 104 14.45 26.04 4.41
N VAL A 105 14.52 24.98 3.60
CA VAL A 105 13.71 24.88 2.37
C VAL A 105 12.24 24.69 2.69
N LYS A 106 11.88 23.95 3.73
CA LYS A 106 10.48 23.87 4.22
C LYS A 106 9.95 25.24 4.62
N ASN A 107 10.74 26.02 5.37
CA ASN A 107 10.36 27.37 5.77
C ASN A 107 10.17 28.25 4.54
N TYR A 108 11.11 28.23 3.59
CA TYR A 108 11.01 28.97 2.34
C TYR A 108 9.73 28.63 1.55
N ILE A 109 9.40 27.34 1.39
CA ILE A 109 8.17 26.89 0.72
C ILE A 109 6.93 27.35 1.49
N SER A 110 6.97 27.32 2.83
CA SER A 110 5.85 27.78 3.68
C SER A 110 5.60 29.27 3.58
N GLU A 111 6.63 30.09 3.39
CA GLU A 111 6.56 31.53 3.22
C GLU A 111 6.08 31.95 1.81
N HIS A 112 6.19 31.04 0.84
CA HIS A 112 5.83 31.28 -0.56
C HIS A 112 4.69 30.32 -1.02
N PRO A 113 3.43 30.63 -0.71
CA PRO A 113 2.30 29.76 -1.01
C PRO A 113 2.09 29.54 -2.52
N ASP A 114 2.40 30.53 -3.36
CA ASP A 114 2.32 30.41 -4.82
C ASP A 114 3.31 29.38 -5.34
N PHE A 115 4.54 29.40 -4.83
CA PHE A 115 5.58 28.42 -5.17
C PHE A 115 5.20 27.02 -4.67
N MET A 116 4.59 26.91 -3.48
CA MET A 116 4.07 25.66 -2.96
C MET A 116 2.99 25.07 -3.89
N ALA A 117 2.07 25.89 -4.36
CA ALA A 117 1.00 25.46 -5.27
C ALA A 117 1.55 25.00 -6.64
N GLU A 118 2.57 25.68 -7.17
CA GLU A 118 3.27 25.27 -8.39
C GLU A 118 3.95 23.92 -8.23
N LEU A 119 4.71 23.72 -7.16
CA LEU A 119 5.34 22.44 -6.84
C LEU A 119 4.32 21.31 -6.67
N GLU A 120 3.22 21.58 -5.96
CA GLU A 120 2.14 20.60 -5.77
C GLU A 120 1.54 20.16 -7.10
N ALA A 121 1.30 21.12 -8.03
CA ALA A 121 0.76 20.82 -9.36
C ALA A 121 1.71 19.93 -10.16
N GLN A 122 3.01 20.27 -10.19
CA GLN A 122 4.02 19.48 -10.91
C GLN A 122 4.21 18.08 -10.32
N VAL A 123 4.26 17.96 -9.00
CA VAL A 123 4.36 16.67 -8.30
C VAL A 123 3.13 15.81 -8.60
N ARG A 124 1.93 16.40 -8.57
CA ARG A 124 0.68 15.70 -8.85
C ARG A 124 0.61 15.19 -10.30
N GLU A 125 1.08 15.98 -11.25
CA GLU A 125 1.16 15.57 -12.65
C GLU A 125 2.08 14.38 -12.85
N ARG A 126 3.28 14.40 -12.24
CA ARG A 126 4.24 13.28 -12.28
C ARG A 126 3.67 12.01 -11.63
N LEU A 127 3.04 12.15 -10.48
CA LEU A 127 2.37 11.04 -9.78
C LEU A 127 1.25 10.41 -10.63
N MET A 128 0.44 11.23 -11.30
CA MET A 128 -0.63 10.74 -12.18
C MET A 128 -0.06 10.02 -13.40
N ALA A 129 1.00 10.54 -14.00
CA ALA A 129 1.68 9.91 -15.13
C ALA A 129 2.25 8.54 -14.73
N GLU A 130 2.94 8.43 -13.58
CA GLU A 130 3.47 7.18 -13.05
C GLU A 130 2.35 6.15 -12.76
N ASN A 131 1.27 6.59 -12.12
CA ASN A 131 0.13 5.71 -11.83
C ASN A 131 -0.58 5.23 -13.10
N ASN A 132 -0.70 6.07 -14.12
CA ASN A 132 -1.29 5.69 -15.40
C ASN A 132 -0.40 4.70 -16.16
N ALA A 133 0.91 4.92 -16.16
CA ALA A 133 1.88 3.99 -16.74
C ALA A 133 1.84 2.62 -16.03
N ALA A 134 1.80 2.62 -14.70
CA ALA A 134 1.67 1.40 -13.91
C ALA A 134 0.34 0.66 -14.17
N ARG A 135 -0.78 1.39 -14.36
CA ARG A 135 -2.07 0.79 -14.73
C ARG A 135 -2.07 0.23 -16.14
N ALA A 136 -1.42 0.89 -17.08
CA ALA A 136 -1.27 0.39 -18.45
C ALA A 136 -0.43 -0.89 -18.50
N ALA A 137 0.66 -0.94 -17.74
CA ALA A 137 1.52 -2.12 -17.63
C ALA A 137 0.86 -3.30 -16.88
N ALA A 138 -0.07 -3.01 -15.96
CA ALA A 138 -0.80 -4.02 -15.17
C ALA A 138 -2.08 -4.54 -15.86
N LYS A 139 -2.44 -4.06 -17.06
CA LYS A 139 -3.56 -4.61 -17.82
C LYS A 139 -3.10 -5.93 -18.44
N PRO A 140 -3.58 -7.11 -17.97
CA PRO A 140 -3.30 -8.37 -18.65
C PRO A 140 -3.90 -8.26 -20.06
N ALA A 141 -3.16 -8.70 -21.07
CA ALA A 141 -3.73 -8.94 -22.39
C ALA A 141 -4.97 -9.81 -22.20
N GLU A 142 -6.12 -9.29 -22.56
CA GLU A 142 -7.40 -9.99 -22.57
C GLU A 142 -7.21 -11.22 -23.47
N LYS A 143 -7.04 -12.38 -22.84
CA LYS A 143 -7.06 -13.67 -23.56
C LYS A 143 -8.42 -13.74 -24.24
N PRO A 144 -8.47 -13.95 -25.56
CA PRO A 144 -9.76 -14.20 -26.21
C PRO A 144 -10.39 -15.42 -25.56
N ALA A 145 -11.65 -15.28 -25.16
CA ALA A 145 -12.46 -16.36 -24.63
C ALA A 145 -12.38 -17.55 -25.58
N PRO A 146 -12.12 -18.79 -25.12
CA PRO A 146 -12.23 -19.95 -25.96
C PRO A 146 -13.68 -20.08 -26.42
N ALA A 147 -13.86 -20.16 -27.74
CA ALA A 147 -15.14 -20.41 -28.39
C ALA A 147 -15.82 -21.61 -27.74
N ALA A 148 -17.10 -21.45 -27.42
CA ALA A 148 -17.95 -22.52 -26.94
C ALA A 148 -17.95 -23.68 -27.95
N GLU A 149 -17.42 -24.83 -27.55
CA GLU A 149 -17.64 -26.11 -28.25
C GLU A 149 -19.10 -26.53 -28.03
N PRO A 150 -19.77 -27.03 -29.07
CA PRO A 150 -21.13 -27.50 -28.97
C PRO A 150 -21.22 -28.80 -28.17
N ALA A 151 -22.20 -28.88 -27.30
CA ALA A 151 -22.51 -30.06 -26.51
C ALA A 151 -22.71 -31.33 -27.35
N PRO A 152 -22.10 -32.49 -26.99
CA PRO A 152 -22.47 -33.75 -27.61
C PRO A 152 -23.78 -34.27 -27.02
N ALA A 153 -24.57 -34.76 -27.94
CA ALA A 153 -25.90 -35.33 -27.80
C ALA A 153 -26.00 -36.48 -26.78
N ALA A 154 -27.18 -36.56 -26.21
CA ALA A 154 -27.65 -37.62 -25.32
C ALA A 154 -27.55 -39.02 -25.95
N MET A 155 -27.11 -40.01 -25.18
CA MET A 155 -27.32 -41.43 -25.49
C MET A 155 -27.86 -42.18 -24.26
N PRO A 156 -28.58 -43.31 -24.47
CA PRO A 156 -29.74 -43.70 -23.67
C PRO A 156 -29.40 -44.65 -22.50
N LYS A 157 -30.32 -44.65 -21.57
CA LYS A 157 -30.40 -45.58 -20.42
C LYS A 157 -30.51 -47.05 -20.86
N LYS A 158 -29.83 -47.96 -20.17
CA LYS A 158 -30.22 -49.36 -20.00
C LYS A 158 -29.96 -49.86 -18.59
N PRO A 159 -30.71 -50.85 -18.11
CA PRO A 159 -31.11 -50.98 -16.72
C PRO A 159 -30.43 -52.16 -15.98
N THR A 160 -30.52 -52.08 -14.65
CA THR A 160 -30.59 -53.12 -13.62
C THR A 160 -29.60 -54.29 -13.62
N SER A 161 -28.95 -54.48 -12.45
CA SER A 161 -29.16 -55.69 -11.66
C SER A 161 -28.63 -55.55 -10.24
N ARG A 162 -29.35 -56.14 -9.30
CA ARG A 162 -29.18 -56.32 -7.86
C ARG A 162 -27.95 -57.15 -7.50
N SER A 163 -27.40 -56.84 -6.35
CA SER A 163 -26.87 -57.76 -5.29
C SER A 163 -26.01 -56.88 -4.37
N GLY A 164 -26.27 -56.60 -3.13
CA GLY A 164 -26.52 -57.51 -2.00
C GLY A 164 -25.23 -57.83 -1.27
N ALA A 165 -24.72 -56.93 -0.33
CA ALA A 165 -23.94 -57.41 0.81
C ALA A 165 -23.83 -56.31 1.86
N LYS A 166 -24.30 -56.69 3.05
CA LYS A 166 -24.13 -55.98 4.33
C LYS A 166 -22.66 -55.98 4.73
N ALA A 167 -22.14 -54.86 5.22
CA ALA A 167 -20.99 -54.89 6.10
C ALA A 167 -21.24 -53.83 7.23
N LYS A 168 -21.03 -54.32 8.45
CA LYS A 168 -21.24 -53.71 9.75
C LYS A 168 -20.39 -52.45 9.94
N LEU A 169 -21.00 -51.45 10.58
CA LEU A 169 -20.31 -50.41 11.29
C LEU A 169 -19.83 -50.95 12.64
N ASP A 170 -18.56 -50.88 12.90
CA ASP A 170 -18.00 -50.93 14.25
C ASP A 170 -17.56 -49.50 14.62
N ILE A 171 -18.31 -48.94 15.56
CA ILE A 171 -17.94 -47.71 16.26
C ILE A 171 -17.11 -48.13 17.44
N VAL A 172 -15.84 -47.75 17.47
CA VAL A 172 -15.01 -47.81 18.68
C VAL A 172 -14.98 -46.39 19.25
N VAL A 173 -15.57 -46.28 20.43
CA VAL A 173 -15.45 -45.11 21.31
C VAL A 173 -14.32 -45.48 22.27
N ASP A 174 -13.22 -44.73 22.24
CA ASP A 174 -12.24 -44.72 23.32
C ASP A 174 -12.43 -43.43 24.11
N ASP A 175 -13.02 -43.58 25.29
CA ASP A 175 -12.83 -42.74 26.47
C ASP A 175 -11.50 -43.13 27.07
N ASP A 176 -10.64 -42.12 27.37
CA ASP A 176 -9.81 -42.16 28.59
C ASP A 176 -9.02 -40.84 28.74
N ASP A 177 -9.23 -40.22 29.94
CA ASP A 177 -8.46 -39.26 30.74
C ASP A 177 -8.06 -37.90 30.12
#